data_705fe65d5222158f3f121b2282d9e892
#
_entry.id   705fe65d5222158f3f121b2282d9e892
#
_cell.length_a   1.000
_cell.length_b   1.000
_cell.length_c   1.000
_cell.angle_alpha   90.00
_cell.angle_beta   90.00
_cell.angle_gamma   90.00
#
_symmetry.space_group_name_H-M   'P 1'
#
loop_
_entity.id
_entity.type
_entity.pdbx_description
1 polymer ?
#
loop_
_entity_poly.entity_id
_entity_poly.type
_entity_poly.pdbx_seq_one_letter_code
_entity_poly.pdbx_strand_id
1 'polypeptide(L)'
;MVETRWKPSVTVAAIAWRIIDGVPRYLMVEEHTAEGLRLNNPAGHLDPGESPLQAVVRECLEETACAFVPQALLGVYLSRFVRPAQAESPAEDITYLRFAYTGTVGDPEAGRALDTGIVQTLWLTADELRASAARHRSPLILRCLDDLLAGVRHPLETVWADPSLQQPRRLG
;
A
#
# COMPACT_ATOMS: atom_id res chain seq x y z
N MET A 1 -32.37 -2.59 16.86
CA MET A 1 -31.01 -2.07 16.54
C MET A 1 -30.46 -2.93 15.42
N VAL A 2 -30.10 -2.33 14.31
CA VAL A 2 -29.41 -3.07 13.22
C VAL A 2 -27.97 -3.29 13.72
N GLU A 3 -27.63 -4.56 13.97
CA GLU A 3 -26.28 -4.94 14.35
C GLU A 3 -25.33 -4.61 13.19
N THR A 4 -24.45 -3.65 13.37
CA THR A 4 -23.47 -3.28 12.34
C THR A 4 -22.43 -4.37 12.26
N ARG A 5 -22.50 -5.20 11.21
CA ARG A 5 -21.51 -6.24 10.97
C ARG A 5 -20.10 -5.62 10.88
N TRP A 6 -19.15 -6.15 11.67
CA TRP A 6 -17.75 -5.74 11.60
C TRP A 6 -17.17 -5.88 10.19
N LYS A 7 -16.38 -4.90 9.77
CA LYS A 7 -15.73 -4.86 8.46
C LYS A 7 -14.28 -4.40 8.63
N PRO A 8 -13.30 -5.09 8.04
CA PRO A 8 -11.95 -4.56 7.95
C PRO A 8 -11.88 -3.37 6.98
N SER A 9 -10.89 -2.52 7.17
CA SER A 9 -10.50 -1.52 6.17
C SER A 9 -9.65 -2.20 5.10
N VAL A 10 -10.10 -2.16 3.85
CA VAL A 10 -9.39 -2.81 2.74
C VAL A 10 -8.39 -1.84 2.15
N THR A 11 -7.13 -2.29 2.01
CA THR A 11 -6.03 -1.52 1.44
C THR A 11 -5.27 -2.31 0.39
N VAL A 12 -4.52 -1.59 -0.44
CA VAL A 12 -3.59 -2.17 -1.42
C VAL A 12 -2.18 -1.61 -1.17
N ALA A 13 -1.14 -2.33 -1.61
CA ALA A 13 0.23 -1.84 -1.54
C ALA A 13 1.05 -2.32 -2.74
N ALA A 14 1.84 -1.41 -3.31
CA ALA A 14 2.79 -1.70 -4.38
C ALA A 14 4.18 -1.98 -3.78
N ILE A 15 4.68 -3.19 -3.98
CA ILE A 15 6.03 -3.58 -3.62
C ILE A 15 6.87 -3.55 -4.90
N ALA A 16 7.18 -2.32 -5.31
CA ALA A 16 7.92 -2.03 -6.52
C ALA A 16 9.43 -2.01 -6.24
N TRP A 17 10.20 -2.52 -7.17
CA TRP A 17 11.65 -2.56 -7.07
C TRP A 17 12.32 -2.34 -8.42
N ARG A 18 13.57 -1.90 -8.39
CA ARG A 18 14.46 -1.81 -9.56
C ARG A 18 15.91 -2.02 -9.16
N ILE A 19 16.76 -2.31 -10.14
CA ILE A 19 18.20 -2.29 -9.93
C ILE A 19 18.72 -0.87 -10.14
N ILE A 20 19.39 -0.31 -9.13
CA ILE A 20 20.05 0.98 -9.17
C ILE A 20 21.51 0.74 -8.79
N ASP A 21 22.45 1.12 -9.65
CA ASP A 21 23.89 0.88 -9.47
C ASP A 21 24.25 -0.58 -9.14
N GLY A 22 23.55 -1.53 -9.78
CA GLY A 22 23.76 -2.96 -9.59
C GLY A 22 23.13 -3.54 -8.33
N VAL A 23 22.39 -2.74 -7.54
CA VAL A 23 21.79 -3.16 -6.26
C VAL A 23 20.26 -3.08 -6.34
N PRO A 24 19.52 -4.12 -5.90
CA PRO A 24 18.08 -4.05 -5.77
C PRO A 24 17.67 -2.98 -4.76
N ARG A 25 16.80 -2.06 -5.18
CA ARG A 25 16.20 -1.05 -4.31
C ARG A 25 14.69 -1.08 -4.43
N TYR A 26 14.01 -0.75 -3.35
CA TYR A 26 12.56 -0.80 -3.18
C TYR A 26 12.01 0.60 -3.06
N LEU A 27 10.92 0.86 -3.79
CA LEU A 27 10.25 2.15 -3.79
C LEU A 27 9.46 2.31 -2.50
N MET A 28 9.73 3.39 -1.80
CA MET A 28 9.05 3.79 -0.58
C MET A 28 8.53 5.21 -0.71
N VAL A 29 7.51 5.52 0.05
CA VAL A 29 7.04 6.89 0.30
C VAL A 29 7.36 7.29 1.73
N GLU A 30 7.71 8.55 1.90
CA GLU A 30 7.78 9.18 3.23
C GLU A 30 6.58 10.10 3.37
N GLU A 31 5.80 9.89 4.42
CA GLU A 31 4.52 10.55 4.62
C GLU A 31 4.38 11.19 6.00
N HIS A 32 3.63 12.28 6.08
CA HIS A 32 3.20 12.87 7.34
C HIS A 32 2.07 12.02 7.96
N THR A 33 2.26 11.64 9.21
CA THR A 33 1.23 10.99 10.02
C THR A 33 1.02 11.74 11.33
N ALA A 34 -0.02 11.40 12.08
CA ALA A 34 -0.23 11.94 13.44
C ALA A 34 0.96 11.66 14.38
N GLU A 35 1.79 10.65 14.05
CA GLU A 35 2.95 10.26 14.85
C GLU A 35 4.28 10.80 14.28
N GLY A 36 4.21 11.74 13.32
CA GLY A 36 5.36 12.29 12.61
C GLY A 36 5.61 11.63 11.26
N LEU A 37 6.83 11.81 10.72
CA LEU A 37 7.22 11.23 9.44
C LEU A 37 7.38 9.72 9.54
N ARG A 38 6.73 9.01 8.63
CA ARG A 38 6.79 7.54 8.53
C ARG A 38 7.13 7.10 7.11
N LEU A 39 7.74 5.93 7.02
CA LEU A 39 7.97 5.22 5.76
C LEU A 39 6.84 4.23 5.52
N ASN A 40 6.38 4.16 4.27
CA ASN A 40 5.41 3.17 3.81
C ASN A 40 5.76 2.69 2.40
N ASN A 41 5.23 1.53 2.00
CA ASN A 41 5.12 1.23 0.58
C ASN A 41 4.09 2.19 -0.04
N PRO A 42 4.14 2.49 -1.33
CA PRO A 42 3.00 3.13 -2.00
C PRO A 42 1.73 2.33 -1.76
N ALA A 43 0.75 2.91 -1.07
CA ALA A 43 -0.36 2.15 -0.51
C ALA A 43 -1.53 3.05 -0.09
N GLY A 44 -2.76 2.61 -0.38
CA GLY A 44 -3.95 3.32 0.07
C GLY A 44 -5.18 2.43 0.14
N HIS A 45 -6.34 3.05 0.27
CA HIS A 45 -7.60 2.34 0.43
C HIS A 45 -8.17 1.88 -0.91
N LEU A 46 -8.89 0.77 -0.86
CA LEU A 46 -9.71 0.32 -1.98
C LEU A 46 -10.94 1.21 -2.10
N ASP A 47 -11.11 1.84 -3.24
CA ASP A 47 -12.26 2.68 -3.53
C ASP A 47 -13.45 1.89 -4.10
N PRO A 48 -14.66 2.39 -3.92
CA PRO A 48 -15.83 1.77 -4.52
C PRO A 48 -15.76 1.76 -6.05
N GLY A 49 -15.97 0.59 -6.64
CA GLY A 49 -16.02 0.45 -8.09
C GLY A 49 -14.71 0.01 -8.74
N GLU A 50 -13.65 -0.15 -7.98
CA GLU A 50 -12.37 -0.65 -8.49
C GLU A 50 -12.02 -2.02 -7.92
N SER A 51 -11.22 -2.78 -8.66
CA SER A 51 -10.58 -3.98 -8.15
C SER A 51 -9.30 -3.64 -7.36
N PRO A 52 -8.80 -4.54 -6.48
CA PRO A 52 -7.52 -4.33 -5.80
C PRO A 52 -6.34 -4.09 -6.77
N LEU A 53 -6.40 -4.69 -7.97
CA LEU A 53 -5.38 -4.47 -9.00
C LEU A 53 -5.44 -3.05 -9.58
N GLN A 54 -6.63 -2.50 -9.81
CA GLN A 54 -6.81 -1.12 -10.25
C GLN A 54 -6.41 -0.14 -9.15
N ALA A 55 -6.82 -0.41 -7.91
CA ALA A 55 -6.46 0.40 -6.75
C ALA A 55 -4.95 0.54 -6.58
N VAL A 56 -4.18 -0.54 -6.65
CA VAL A 56 -2.73 -0.48 -6.44
C VAL A 56 -2.01 0.31 -7.54
N VAL A 57 -2.51 0.26 -8.78
CA VAL A 57 -1.98 1.07 -9.88
C VAL A 57 -2.26 2.56 -9.65
N ARG A 58 -3.49 2.89 -9.23
CA ARG A 58 -3.90 4.25 -8.91
C ARG A 58 -3.07 4.83 -7.76
N GLU A 59 -3.04 4.15 -6.61
CA GLU A 59 -2.32 4.61 -5.41
C GLU A 59 -0.82 4.82 -5.67
N CYS A 60 -0.18 3.88 -6.38
CA CYS A 60 1.23 4.02 -6.71
C CYS A 60 1.48 5.26 -7.58
N LEU A 61 0.61 5.54 -8.55
CA LEU A 61 0.72 6.71 -9.41
C LEU A 61 0.47 8.01 -8.63
N GLU A 62 -0.51 8.05 -7.74
CA GLU A 62 -0.88 9.20 -6.92
C GLU A 62 0.21 9.56 -5.92
N GLU A 63 0.79 8.57 -5.26
CA GLU A 63 1.80 8.78 -4.22
C GLU A 63 3.23 8.93 -4.74
N THR A 64 3.53 8.44 -5.95
CA THR A 64 4.91 8.40 -6.45
C THR A 64 5.12 9.06 -7.80
N ALA A 65 4.06 9.45 -8.49
CA ALA A 65 4.04 9.86 -9.88
C ALA A 65 4.57 8.77 -10.85
N CYS A 66 4.74 7.52 -10.40
CA CYS A 66 5.26 6.42 -11.22
C CYS A 66 4.14 5.47 -11.63
N ALA A 67 4.04 5.18 -12.93
CA ALA A 67 3.13 4.15 -13.42
C ALA A 67 3.61 2.77 -12.95
N PHE A 68 2.80 2.08 -12.14
CA PHE A 68 3.07 0.73 -11.65
C PHE A 68 2.54 -0.32 -12.60
N VAL A 69 3.37 -1.32 -12.91
CA VAL A 69 3.01 -2.49 -13.70
C VAL A 69 3.06 -3.72 -12.79
N PRO A 70 1.92 -4.14 -12.21
CA PRO A 70 1.83 -5.32 -11.36
C PRO A 70 2.22 -6.57 -12.15
N GLN A 71 3.02 -7.44 -11.55
CA GLN A 71 3.47 -8.71 -12.15
C GLN A 71 2.95 -9.93 -11.39
N ALA A 72 2.73 -9.80 -10.09
CA ALA A 72 2.18 -10.86 -9.25
C ALA A 72 1.50 -10.29 -8.00
N LEU A 73 0.53 -11.03 -7.47
CA LEU A 73 0.08 -10.84 -6.09
C LEU A 73 1.17 -11.41 -5.16
N LEU A 74 1.68 -10.59 -4.27
CA LEU A 74 2.65 -11.04 -3.26
C LEU A 74 1.95 -11.77 -2.12
N GLY A 75 0.81 -11.26 -1.68
CA GLY A 75 0.01 -11.88 -0.63
C GLY A 75 -1.16 -11.02 -0.18
N VAL A 76 -1.95 -11.62 0.73
CA VAL A 76 -3.04 -10.94 1.43
C VAL A 76 -2.72 -10.98 2.92
N TYR A 77 -2.71 -9.82 3.56
CA TYR A 77 -2.22 -9.65 4.93
C TYR A 77 -3.26 -9.00 5.81
N LEU A 78 -3.30 -9.42 7.07
CA LEU A 78 -4.08 -8.76 8.11
C LEU A 78 -3.14 -8.07 9.10
N SER A 79 -3.45 -6.84 9.45
CA SER A 79 -2.79 -6.13 10.54
C SER A 79 -3.80 -5.30 11.32
N ARG A 80 -3.54 -5.10 12.60
CA ARG A 80 -4.39 -4.29 13.48
C ARG A 80 -3.58 -3.08 13.94
N PHE A 81 -4.16 -1.92 13.80
CA PHE A 81 -3.64 -0.67 14.31
C PHE A 81 -4.52 -0.20 15.47
N VAL A 82 -3.89 0.08 16.60
CA VAL A 82 -4.59 0.59 17.80
C VAL A 82 -3.90 1.87 18.23
N ARG A 83 -4.66 2.95 18.33
CA ARG A 83 -4.21 4.21 18.88
C ARG A 83 -5.17 4.64 20.00
N PRO A 84 -4.69 4.87 21.23
CA PRO A 84 -5.53 5.39 22.30
C PRO A 84 -6.04 6.79 21.97
N ALA A 85 -7.15 7.19 22.57
CA ALA A 85 -7.66 8.55 22.46
C ALA A 85 -6.64 9.56 22.94
N GLN A 86 -6.51 10.65 22.21
CA GLN A 86 -5.72 11.84 22.55
C GLN A 86 -6.64 13.05 22.67
N ALA A 87 -6.14 14.19 23.20
CA ALA A 87 -6.97 15.37 23.50
C ALA A 87 -7.82 15.84 22.30
N GLU A 88 -7.31 15.70 21.07
CA GLU A 88 -7.98 16.17 19.85
C GLU A 88 -8.30 15.03 18.85
N SER A 89 -8.09 13.77 19.24
CA SER A 89 -8.31 12.63 18.35
C SER A 89 -8.95 11.46 19.11
N PRO A 90 -10.04 10.85 18.60
CA PRO A 90 -10.64 9.68 19.20
C PRO A 90 -9.69 8.47 19.16
N ALA A 91 -9.98 7.48 20.00
CA ALA A 91 -9.30 6.19 19.89
C ALA A 91 -9.58 5.54 18.53
N GLU A 92 -8.58 4.90 17.97
CA GLU A 92 -8.70 4.12 16.74
C GLU A 92 -8.36 2.65 17.03
N ASP A 93 -9.17 1.77 16.48
CA ASP A 93 -8.95 0.32 16.49
C ASP A 93 -9.37 -0.21 15.11
N ILE A 94 -8.40 -0.29 14.22
CA ILE A 94 -8.64 -0.59 12.82
C ILE A 94 -7.92 -1.88 12.45
N THR A 95 -8.66 -2.84 11.90
CA THR A 95 -8.06 -4.00 11.22
C THR A 95 -8.00 -3.71 9.74
N TYR A 96 -6.80 -3.77 9.19
CA TYR A 96 -6.55 -3.65 7.76
C TYR A 96 -6.46 -5.02 7.11
N LEU A 97 -7.14 -5.18 5.97
CA LEU A 97 -6.97 -6.28 5.03
C LEU A 97 -6.22 -5.73 3.82
N ARG A 98 -4.96 -6.10 3.66
CA ARG A 98 -4.08 -5.57 2.61
C ARG A 98 -3.83 -6.58 1.51
N PHE A 99 -4.07 -6.18 0.27
CA PHE A 99 -3.60 -6.87 -0.93
C PHE A 99 -2.28 -6.23 -1.37
N ALA A 100 -1.16 -6.97 -1.30
CA ALA A 100 0.13 -6.48 -1.76
C ALA A 100 0.50 -7.10 -3.10
N TYR A 101 0.90 -6.24 -4.04
CA TYR A 101 1.34 -6.65 -5.37
C TYR A 101 2.80 -6.29 -5.58
N THR A 102 3.54 -7.15 -6.26
CA THR A 102 4.90 -6.84 -6.71
C THR A 102 4.92 -6.60 -8.21
N GLY A 103 5.83 -5.74 -8.63
CA GLY A 103 5.98 -5.37 -10.04
C GLY A 103 7.05 -4.29 -10.23
N THR A 104 7.03 -3.69 -11.41
CA THR A 104 7.97 -2.64 -11.80
C THR A 104 7.26 -1.30 -11.92
N VAL A 105 8.03 -0.22 -11.84
CA VAL A 105 7.56 1.14 -12.09
C VAL A 105 8.40 1.81 -13.16
N GLY A 106 7.76 2.68 -13.93
CA GLY A 106 8.42 3.62 -14.82
C GLY A 106 9.11 4.76 -14.07
N ASP A 107 9.64 5.72 -14.82
CA ASP A 107 10.13 6.97 -14.26
C ASP A 107 8.96 7.86 -13.83
N PRO A 108 9.16 8.76 -12.84
CA PRO A 108 8.12 9.67 -12.41
C PRO A 108 7.65 10.60 -13.53
N GLU A 109 6.35 10.79 -13.64
CA GLU A 109 5.76 11.78 -14.56
C GLU A 109 6.18 13.19 -14.15
N ALA A 110 6.86 13.89 -15.06
CA ALA A 110 7.36 15.24 -14.80
C ALA A 110 6.21 16.21 -14.46
N GLY A 111 6.32 16.92 -13.34
CA GLY A 111 5.35 17.93 -12.92
C GLY A 111 4.07 17.37 -12.28
N ARG A 112 3.95 16.06 -12.13
CA ARG A 112 2.83 15.46 -11.40
C ARG A 112 2.99 15.73 -9.90
N ALA A 113 1.98 16.33 -9.29
CA ALA A 113 1.91 16.49 -7.85
C ALA A 113 1.69 15.13 -7.17
N LEU A 114 2.33 14.91 -6.04
CA LEU A 114 2.07 13.76 -5.18
C LEU A 114 0.87 14.05 -4.28
N ASP A 115 0.25 12.99 -3.79
CA ASP A 115 -0.87 13.10 -2.86
C ASP A 115 -0.52 13.89 -1.60
N THR A 116 -1.57 14.53 -1.06
CA THR A 116 -1.45 15.32 0.17
C THR A 116 -0.93 14.44 1.32
N GLY A 117 0.15 14.91 1.96
CA GLY A 117 0.81 14.18 3.06
C GLY A 117 2.04 13.42 2.63
N ILE A 118 2.20 13.09 1.35
CA ILE A 118 3.43 12.52 0.82
C ILE A 118 4.49 13.61 0.72
N VAL A 119 5.63 13.38 1.37
CA VAL A 119 6.77 14.31 1.40
C VAL A 119 7.73 14.04 0.24
N GLN A 120 8.05 12.76 0.03
CA GLN A 120 8.97 12.33 -1.01
C GLN A 120 8.89 10.84 -1.27
N THR A 121 9.46 10.43 -2.39
CA THR A 121 9.74 9.02 -2.71
C THR A 121 11.20 8.69 -2.44
N LEU A 122 11.47 7.47 -2.00
CA LEU A 122 12.81 6.98 -1.68
C LEU A 122 13.04 5.60 -2.30
N TRP A 123 14.27 5.35 -2.71
CA TRP A 123 14.73 4.05 -3.17
C TRP A 123 15.70 3.46 -2.15
N LEU A 124 15.24 2.50 -1.37
CA LEU A 124 16.00 1.91 -0.26
C LEU A 124 16.38 0.46 -0.57
N THR A 125 17.57 0.07 -0.16
CA THR A 125 18.00 -1.34 -0.16
C THR A 125 17.26 -2.13 0.93
N ALA A 126 17.31 -3.45 0.88
CA ALA A 126 16.73 -4.30 1.93
C ALA A 126 17.33 -4.01 3.32
N ASP A 127 18.64 -3.75 3.39
CA ASP A 127 19.32 -3.45 4.65
C ASP A 127 18.93 -2.06 5.19
N GLU A 128 18.82 -1.05 4.32
CA GLU A 128 18.31 0.28 4.71
C GLU A 128 16.86 0.21 5.22
N LEU A 129 16.01 -0.60 4.57
CA LEU A 129 14.65 -0.86 5.06
C LEU A 129 14.65 -1.50 6.44
N ARG A 130 15.45 -2.54 6.67
CA ARG A 130 15.55 -3.17 7.99
C ARG A 130 16.08 -2.22 9.05
N ALA A 131 17.09 -1.43 8.72
CA ALA A 131 17.68 -0.43 9.63
C ALA A 131 16.67 0.68 9.99
N SER A 132 15.73 0.99 9.12
CA SER A 132 14.70 2.03 9.32
C SER A 132 13.41 1.55 9.97
N ALA A 133 13.35 0.32 10.48
CA ALA A 133 12.12 -0.33 10.98
C ALA A 133 11.32 0.52 11.99
N ALA A 134 12.00 1.30 12.85
CA ALA A 134 11.35 2.18 13.82
C ALA A 134 10.56 3.34 13.18
N ARG A 135 10.81 3.64 11.89
CA ARG A 135 10.11 4.66 11.11
C ARG A 135 8.98 4.09 10.27
N HIS A 136 8.80 2.79 10.25
CA HIS A 136 7.77 2.16 9.43
C HIS A 136 6.38 2.43 9.98
N ARG A 137 5.45 2.73 9.08
CA ARG A 137 4.04 2.90 9.41
C ARG A 137 3.38 1.59 9.83
N SER A 138 3.89 0.46 9.34
CA SER A 138 3.32 -0.87 9.58
C SER A 138 4.41 -1.94 9.55
N PRO A 139 4.29 -3.00 10.37
CA PRO A 139 5.17 -4.18 10.28
C PRO A 139 5.06 -4.92 8.95
N LEU A 140 3.99 -4.67 8.18
CA LEU A 140 3.78 -5.29 6.86
C LEU A 140 4.85 -4.90 5.83
N ILE A 141 5.56 -3.78 6.02
CA ILE A 141 6.65 -3.36 5.12
C ILE A 141 7.74 -4.44 5.09
N LEU A 142 8.26 -4.85 6.24
CA LEU A 142 9.28 -5.89 6.31
C LEU A 142 8.72 -7.27 5.98
N ARG A 143 7.48 -7.56 6.34
CA ARG A 143 6.84 -8.81 5.96
C ARG A 143 6.73 -8.96 4.44
N CYS A 144 6.29 -7.93 3.74
CA CYS A 144 6.23 -7.94 2.27
C CYS A 144 7.63 -8.03 1.64
N LEU A 145 8.62 -7.34 2.20
CA LEU A 145 10.01 -7.45 1.74
C LEU A 145 10.51 -8.88 1.86
N ASP A 146 10.32 -9.53 3.01
CA ASP A 146 10.79 -10.90 3.26
C ASP A 146 10.10 -11.91 2.34
N ASP A 147 8.79 -11.80 2.13
CA ASP A 147 8.05 -12.64 1.18
C ASP A 147 8.53 -12.42 -0.27
N LEU A 148 8.81 -11.16 -0.64
CA LEU A 148 9.38 -10.83 -1.95
C LEU A 148 10.75 -11.49 -2.15
N LEU A 149 11.64 -11.40 -1.16
CA LEU A 149 12.98 -11.99 -1.19
C LEU A 149 12.94 -13.52 -1.17
N ALA A 150 11.96 -14.11 -0.49
CA ALA A 150 11.70 -15.54 -0.51
C ALA A 150 11.12 -16.06 -1.85
N GLY A 151 10.85 -15.15 -2.80
CA GLY A 151 10.33 -15.52 -4.12
C GLY A 151 8.83 -15.81 -4.15
N VAL A 152 8.08 -15.41 -3.13
CA VAL A 152 6.61 -15.59 -3.10
C VAL A 152 5.99 -14.82 -4.25
N ARG A 153 5.21 -15.52 -5.09
CA ARG A 153 4.48 -14.96 -6.24
C ARG A 153 3.22 -15.77 -6.46
N HIS A 154 2.09 -15.09 -6.53
CA HIS A 154 0.81 -15.67 -6.92
C HIS A 154 0.33 -15.01 -8.21
N PRO A 155 -0.38 -15.73 -9.10
CA PRO A 155 -0.96 -15.15 -10.29
C PRO A 155 -1.85 -13.96 -9.96
N LEU A 156 -1.90 -12.95 -10.82
CA LEU A 156 -2.77 -11.77 -10.64
C LEU A 156 -4.25 -12.18 -10.56
N GLU A 157 -4.62 -13.22 -11.29
CA GLU A 157 -5.95 -13.81 -11.36
C GLU A 157 -6.40 -14.49 -10.05
N THR A 158 -5.49 -14.63 -9.07
CA THR A 158 -5.83 -15.12 -7.72
C THR A 158 -6.90 -14.24 -7.06
N VAL A 159 -6.92 -12.95 -7.39
CA VAL A 159 -7.97 -12.02 -6.96
C VAL A 159 -8.88 -11.73 -8.14
N TRP A 160 -9.99 -12.46 -8.19
CA TRP A 160 -11.01 -12.22 -9.21
C TRP A 160 -11.96 -11.12 -8.77
N ALA A 161 -12.19 -10.16 -9.66
CA ALA A 161 -13.10 -9.04 -9.45
C ALA A 161 -14.29 -9.16 -10.38
N ASP A 162 -15.50 -9.28 -9.83
CA ASP A 162 -16.73 -9.39 -10.60
C ASP A 162 -17.04 -8.08 -11.34
N PRO A 163 -17.48 -8.12 -12.60
CA PRO A 163 -17.84 -6.91 -13.36
C PRO A 163 -18.93 -6.04 -12.71
N SER A 164 -19.72 -6.60 -11.79
CA SER A 164 -20.72 -5.83 -11.03
C SER A 164 -20.13 -4.73 -10.16
N LEU A 165 -18.83 -4.80 -9.85
CA LEU A 165 -18.14 -3.72 -9.11
C LEU A 165 -18.24 -2.37 -9.82
N GLN A 166 -18.25 -2.37 -11.15
CA GLN A 166 -18.31 -1.16 -11.97
C GLN A 166 -19.76 -0.68 -12.24
N GLN A 167 -20.75 -1.43 -11.78
CA GLN A 167 -22.14 -1.00 -11.94
C GLN A 167 -22.48 0.12 -10.95
N PRO A 168 -23.34 1.07 -11.32
CA PRO A 168 -23.81 2.11 -10.42
C PRO A 168 -24.37 1.51 -9.13
N ARG A 169 -23.97 2.06 -7.98
CA ARG A 169 -24.56 1.66 -6.71
C ARG A 169 -26.06 1.92 -6.70
N ARG A 170 -26.85 0.89 -6.57
CA ARG A 170 -28.28 1.03 -6.30
C ARG A 170 -28.41 1.29 -4.80
N LEU A 171 -28.42 2.57 -4.43
CA LEU A 171 -28.84 2.98 -3.10
C LEU A 171 -30.39 2.88 -3.08
N GLY A 172 -30.91 1.92 -2.35
CA GLY A 172 -32.33 1.81 -2.03
C GLY A 172 -32.71 2.79 -0.94
#